data_66fdf66233ead093fdea18ae1e181936
#
_entry.id   66fdf66233ead093fdea18ae1e181936
#
_cell.length_a   1.000
_cell.length_b   1.000
_cell.length_c   1.000
_cell.angle_alpha   90.00
_cell.angle_beta   90.00
_cell.angle_gamma   90.00
#
_symmetry.space_group_name_H-M   'P 1'
#
loop_
_entity.id
_entity.type
_entity.pdbx_description
1 polymer ?
#
loop_
_entity_poly.entity_id
_entity_poly.type
_entity_poly.pdbx_seq_one_letter_code
_entity_poly.pdbx_strand_id
1 'polypeptide(L)'
;MRDAAKIAAAIEILDNQLRQHTPVKDAVRDWGKANRYAGSGDRAWITGLVLDALRHQSSVGHAMQDDSARALAFGTVARVWGLSVEEIDAMMENDPHAPEPLTNAERSGLERDISDAPLHIRGDFPQWLEASFQRAFGDQAEEEAHELCSRAPVDLRVNEVQVGFDKAFKEVSSKLKTAEASELAAMAIRIPQRDPRGKSAAAESIPAYGKGWVEVQDIGSQLAALASGGREGMQILDYCAGAGGKTLALSALLNNTGQIHAWDIDWRRLRAIWPRLKRAGAHNVQVHDAEEDKCLGDLTGKMDVVFCDAPCTGTGTWRRRPDAKWRLRERALETRTGEQDTVLQRGSRYVKQGGRLVYVTCSVLPEENEDRINAFLAKHENFKPVPAIKAMQASGGLARGAEDILEKCVGNHGALQLSPARTDTDGFYICVLERVG
;
A
#
# COMPACT_ATOMS: atom_id res chain seq x y z
N MET A 1 -16.83 11.68 -23.55
CA MET A 1 -16.15 13.00 -23.62
C MET A 1 -14.99 12.92 -24.60
N ARG A 2 -14.63 14.03 -25.28
CA ARG A 2 -13.37 14.10 -26.04
C ARG A 2 -12.19 14.23 -25.08
N ASP A 3 -10.99 13.89 -25.54
CA ASP A 3 -9.81 13.82 -24.63
C ASP A 3 -9.41 15.20 -24.10
N ALA A 4 -9.51 16.27 -24.89
CA ALA A 4 -9.29 17.64 -24.41
C ALA A 4 -10.24 18.04 -23.27
N ALA A 5 -11.53 17.74 -23.38
CA ALA A 5 -12.51 17.96 -22.32
C ALA A 5 -12.20 17.14 -21.06
N LYS A 6 -11.57 15.97 -21.18
CA LYS A 6 -11.12 15.18 -20.02
C LYS A 6 -9.90 15.83 -19.34
N ILE A 7 -8.97 16.42 -20.14
CA ILE A 7 -7.84 17.20 -19.60
C ILE A 7 -8.38 18.41 -18.81
N ALA A 8 -9.36 19.16 -19.37
CA ALA A 8 -9.98 20.29 -18.66
C ALA A 8 -10.58 19.85 -17.32
N ALA A 9 -11.29 18.72 -17.30
CA ALA A 9 -11.86 18.17 -16.07
C ALA A 9 -10.78 17.74 -15.05
N ALA A 10 -9.66 17.18 -15.51
CA ALA A 10 -8.54 16.83 -14.63
C ALA A 10 -7.87 18.07 -14.03
N ILE A 11 -7.73 19.17 -14.80
CA ILE A 11 -7.23 20.46 -14.33
C ILE A 11 -8.14 21.02 -13.22
N GLU A 12 -9.47 20.97 -13.41
CA GLU A 12 -10.44 21.42 -12.40
C GLU A 12 -10.30 20.66 -11.08
N ILE A 13 -10.18 19.31 -11.16
CA ILE A 13 -10.04 18.45 -9.98
C ILE A 13 -8.71 18.71 -9.27
N LEU A 14 -7.60 18.82 -10.04
CA LEU A 14 -6.27 19.12 -9.50
C LEU A 14 -6.23 20.48 -8.82
N ASP A 15 -6.79 21.52 -9.44
CA ASP A 15 -6.83 22.86 -8.88
C ASP A 15 -7.58 22.88 -7.53
N ASN A 16 -8.72 22.20 -7.45
CA ASN A 16 -9.48 22.07 -6.22
C ASN A 16 -8.66 21.29 -5.14
N GLN A 17 -8.04 20.17 -5.53
CA GLN A 17 -7.24 19.35 -4.62
C GLN A 17 -6.01 20.12 -4.08
N LEU A 18 -5.28 20.81 -4.94
CA LEU A 18 -4.10 21.59 -4.56
C LEU A 18 -4.44 22.76 -3.63
N ARG A 19 -5.57 23.44 -3.87
CA ARG A 19 -6.01 24.58 -3.02
C ARG A 19 -6.58 24.14 -1.67
N GLN A 20 -7.38 23.07 -1.65
CA GLN A 20 -8.11 22.66 -0.46
C GLN A 20 -7.42 21.55 0.34
N HIS A 21 -6.36 20.95 -0.20
CA HIS A 21 -5.68 19.79 0.38
C HIS A 21 -6.62 18.62 0.72
N THR A 22 -7.75 18.52 -0.01
CA THR A 22 -8.71 17.43 0.16
C THR A 22 -8.12 16.11 -0.34
N PRO A 23 -8.49 14.94 0.24
CA PRO A 23 -8.11 13.67 -0.32
C PRO A 23 -8.58 13.54 -1.78
N VAL A 24 -7.70 13.13 -2.67
CA VAL A 24 -7.99 13.06 -4.12
C VAL A 24 -9.22 12.20 -4.44
N LYS A 25 -9.45 11.14 -3.66
CA LYS A 25 -10.64 10.28 -3.80
C LYS A 25 -11.94 11.06 -3.58
N ASP A 26 -11.95 11.99 -2.66
CA ASP A 26 -13.13 12.83 -2.37
C ASP A 26 -13.32 13.88 -3.46
N ALA A 27 -12.25 14.55 -3.91
CA ALA A 27 -12.30 15.50 -5.02
C ALA A 27 -12.85 14.88 -6.31
N VAL A 28 -12.35 13.70 -6.69
CA VAL A 28 -12.83 12.93 -7.87
C VAL A 28 -14.28 12.51 -7.71
N ARG A 29 -14.66 12.01 -6.53
CA ARG A 29 -16.04 11.60 -6.24
C ARG A 29 -17.01 12.76 -6.37
N ASP A 30 -16.67 13.92 -5.80
CA ASP A 30 -17.56 15.07 -5.74
C ASP A 30 -17.66 15.74 -7.12
N TRP A 31 -16.56 15.82 -7.88
CA TRP A 31 -16.60 16.18 -9.29
C TRP A 31 -17.52 15.26 -10.10
N GLY A 32 -17.39 13.93 -9.91
CA GLY A 32 -18.21 12.95 -10.61
C GLY A 32 -19.72 13.03 -10.28
N LYS A 33 -20.09 13.50 -9.06
CA LYS A 33 -21.50 13.77 -8.71
C LYS A 33 -22.04 15.01 -9.41
N ALA A 34 -21.22 16.05 -9.53
CA ALA A 34 -21.59 17.29 -10.21
C ALA A 34 -21.66 17.11 -11.72
N ASN A 35 -20.83 16.23 -12.30
CA ASN A 35 -20.68 16.03 -13.75
C ASN A 35 -21.22 14.66 -14.20
N ARG A 36 -22.54 14.44 -14.05
CA ARG A 36 -23.20 13.15 -14.34
C ARG A 36 -23.13 12.70 -15.81
N TYR A 37 -22.84 13.60 -16.72
CA TYR A 37 -22.68 13.33 -18.14
C TYR A 37 -21.39 12.52 -18.43
N ALA A 38 -20.38 12.57 -17.53
CA ALA A 38 -19.16 11.78 -17.67
C ALA A 38 -19.43 10.30 -17.40
N GLY A 39 -19.22 9.47 -18.40
CA GLY A 39 -19.37 8.01 -18.30
C GLY A 39 -18.28 7.37 -17.42
N SER A 40 -18.44 6.08 -17.10
CA SER A 40 -17.47 5.36 -16.26
C SER A 40 -16.07 5.30 -16.89
N GLY A 41 -15.97 5.25 -18.23
CA GLY A 41 -14.70 5.30 -18.96
C GLY A 41 -14.03 6.66 -18.86
N ASP A 42 -14.81 7.74 -19.06
CA ASP A 42 -14.29 9.11 -18.93
C ASP A 42 -13.78 9.38 -17.51
N ARG A 43 -14.55 9.00 -16.49
CA ARG A 43 -14.15 9.14 -15.10
C ARG A 43 -12.88 8.36 -14.76
N ALA A 44 -12.72 7.16 -15.30
CA ALA A 44 -11.50 6.37 -15.08
C ALA A 44 -10.28 7.05 -15.71
N TRP A 45 -10.42 7.57 -16.94
CA TRP A 45 -9.36 8.30 -17.63
C TRP A 45 -8.97 9.59 -16.88
N ILE A 46 -9.96 10.41 -16.50
CA ILE A 46 -9.75 11.65 -15.73
C ILE A 46 -9.06 11.35 -14.40
N THR A 47 -9.57 10.34 -13.66
CA THR A 47 -8.97 9.93 -12.39
C THR A 47 -7.53 9.44 -12.59
N GLY A 48 -7.26 8.72 -13.69
CA GLY A 48 -5.93 8.27 -14.06
C GLY A 48 -4.96 9.45 -14.20
N LEU A 49 -5.36 10.48 -14.95
CA LEU A 49 -4.53 11.68 -15.14
C LEU A 49 -4.27 12.42 -13.84
N VAL A 50 -5.32 12.63 -13.02
CA VAL A 50 -5.19 13.29 -11.72
C VAL A 50 -4.24 12.54 -10.79
N LEU A 51 -4.36 11.21 -10.71
CA LEU A 51 -3.49 10.40 -9.86
C LEU A 51 -2.03 10.38 -10.36
N ASP A 52 -1.81 10.32 -11.68
CA ASP A 52 -0.46 10.34 -12.23
C ASP A 52 0.19 11.73 -12.11
N ALA A 53 -0.58 12.80 -12.26
CA ALA A 53 -0.10 14.15 -11.97
C ALA A 53 0.38 14.31 -10.52
N LEU A 54 -0.33 13.69 -9.56
CA LEU A 54 0.10 13.68 -8.16
C LEU A 54 1.27 12.72 -7.90
N ARG A 55 1.42 11.62 -8.67
CA ARG A 55 2.59 10.75 -8.57
C ARG A 55 3.87 11.46 -8.97
N HIS A 56 3.78 12.27 -10.04
CA HIS A 56 4.91 12.94 -10.69
C HIS A 56 4.88 14.47 -10.49
N GLN A 57 4.29 14.94 -9.39
CA GLN A 57 4.07 16.36 -9.14
C GLN A 57 5.38 17.16 -9.10
N SER A 58 6.43 16.61 -8.49
CA SER A 58 7.70 17.32 -8.32
C SER A 58 8.51 17.38 -9.61
N SER A 59 8.66 16.23 -10.28
CA SER A 59 9.42 16.13 -11.54
C SER A 59 8.74 16.90 -12.67
N VAL A 60 7.42 16.79 -12.78
CA VAL A 60 6.62 17.53 -13.77
C VAL A 60 6.63 19.03 -13.48
N GLY A 61 6.36 19.45 -12.24
CA GLY A 61 6.38 20.86 -11.84
C GLY A 61 7.75 21.51 -12.09
N HIS A 62 8.83 20.80 -11.76
CA HIS A 62 10.19 21.27 -12.02
C HIS A 62 10.46 21.41 -13.54
N ALA A 63 10.07 20.43 -14.33
CA ALA A 63 10.23 20.51 -15.80
C ALA A 63 9.42 21.65 -16.40
N MET A 64 8.19 21.83 -15.97
CA MET A 64 7.29 22.90 -16.44
C MET A 64 7.67 24.28 -15.87
N GLN A 65 8.48 24.35 -14.81
CA GLN A 65 8.74 25.56 -14.01
C GLN A 65 7.44 26.22 -13.51
N ASP A 66 6.42 25.39 -13.27
CA ASP A 66 5.08 25.79 -12.85
C ASP A 66 4.38 24.60 -12.15
N ASP A 67 3.93 24.80 -10.93
CA ASP A 67 3.20 23.80 -10.13
C ASP A 67 1.69 23.93 -10.25
N SER A 68 1.19 24.73 -11.20
CA SER A 68 -0.25 24.88 -11.41
C SER A 68 -0.90 23.58 -11.87
N ALA A 69 -2.19 23.41 -11.57
CA ALA A 69 -2.97 22.26 -12.01
C ALA A 69 -2.90 22.04 -13.52
N ARG A 70 -2.83 23.14 -14.30
CA ARG A 70 -2.71 23.10 -15.76
C ARG A 70 -1.34 22.56 -16.19
N ALA A 71 -0.26 23.09 -15.63
CA ALA A 71 1.10 22.64 -15.94
C ALA A 71 1.29 21.16 -15.57
N LEU A 72 0.80 20.74 -14.39
CA LEU A 72 0.83 19.35 -13.96
C LEU A 72 0.04 18.42 -14.89
N ALA A 73 -1.16 18.83 -15.35
CA ALA A 73 -1.97 18.01 -16.24
C ALA A 73 -1.29 17.82 -17.61
N PHE A 74 -0.87 18.90 -18.28
CA PHE A 74 -0.20 18.81 -19.59
C PHE A 74 1.17 18.14 -19.49
N GLY A 75 1.97 18.49 -18.48
CA GLY A 75 3.25 17.85 -18.24
C GLY A 75 3.11 16.34 -18.01
N THR A 76 2.09 15.89 -17.30
CA THR A 76 1.81 14.45 -17.12
C THR A 76 1.40 13.78 -18.43
N VAL A 77 0.55 14.41 -19.22
CA VAL A 77 0.13 13.87 -20.53
C VAL A 77 1.34 13.68 -21.45
N ALA A 78 2.27 14.63 -21.50
CA ALA A 78 3.46 14.52 -22.34
C ALA A 78 4.53 13.60 -21.72
N ARG A 79 4.97 13.89 -20.52
CA ARG A 79 6.18 13.28 -19.92
C ARG A 79 5.95 11.90 -19.33
N VAL A 80 4.75 11.65 -18.82
CA VAL A 80 4.39 10.37 -18.16
C VAL A 80 3.61 9.47 -19.12
N TRP A 81 2.68 10.04 -19.90
CA TRP A 81 1.89 9.27 -20.84
C TRP A 81 2.49 9.19 -22.24
N GLY A 82 3.57 9.97 -22.51
CA GLY A 82 4.37 9.90 -23.73
C GLY A 82 3.72 10.52 -24.96
N LEU A 83 2.76 11.44 -24.80
CA LEU A 83 2.15 12.13 -25.94
C LEU A 83 3.06 13.27 -26.40
N SER A 84 3.25 13.39 -27.72
CA SER A 84 4.00 14.51 -28.30
C SER A 84 3.20 15.83 -28.23
N VAL A 85 3.88 16.94 -28.42
CA VAL A 85 3.26 18.27 -28.45
C VAL A 85 2.21 18.34 -29.57
N GLU A 86 2.50 17.75 -30.73
CA GLU A 86 1.60 17.71 -31.88
C GLU A 86 0.34 16.88 -31.57
N GLU A 87 0.49 15.76 -30.86
CA GLU A 87 -0.66 14.94 -30.45
C GLU A 87 -1.55 15.70 -29.46
N ILE A 88 -0.95 16.45 -28.52
CA ILE A 88 -1.69 17.27 -27.57
C ILE A 88 -2.43 18.41 -28.30
N ASP A 89 -1.79 19.09 -29.23
CA ASP A 89 -2.42 20.13 -30.04
C ASP A 89 -3.59 19.58 -30.85
N ALA A 90 -3.40 18.43 -31.52
CA ALA A 90 -4.44 17.76 -32.29
C ALA A 90 -5.65 17.35 -31.43
N MET A 91 -5.43 16.95 -30.18
CA MET A 91 -6.52 16.66 -29.24
C MET A 91 -7.38 17.89 -28.94
N MET A 92 -6.76 19.07 -28.87
CA MET A 92 -7.44 20.33 -28.54
C MET A 92 -8.17 20.96 -29.70
N GLU A 93 -7.81 20.58 -30.95
CA GLU A 93 -8.47 21.12 -32.15
C GLU A 93 -9.97 20.79 -32.18
N ASN A 94 -10.77 21.82 -32.50
CA ASN A 94 -12.22 21.68 -32.70
C ASN A 94 -12.98 21.09 -31.48
N ASP A 95 -12.47 21.18 -30.27
CA ASP A 95 -13.21 20.84 -29.05
C ASP A 95 -13.57 22.12 -28.29
N PRO A 96 -14.87 22.51 -28.21
CA PRO A 96 -15.29 23.73 -27.52
C PRO A 96 -15.07 23.68 -25.99
N HIS A 97 -14.74 22.52 -25.46
CA HIS A 97 -14.43 22.30 -24.04
C HIS A 97 -12.94 22.07 -23.78
N ALA A 98 -12.10 22.26 -24.80
CA ALA A 98 -10.65 22.16 -24.63
C ALA A 98 -10.13 23.29 -23.72
N PRO A 99 -9.06 23.04 -22.97
CA PRO A 99 -8.28 24.11 -22.36
C PRO A 99 -7.72 25.05 -23.44
N GLU A 100 -7.26 26.24 -23.02
CA GLU A 100 -6.52 27.14 -23.92
C GLU A 100 -5.30 26.42 -24.53
N PRO A 101 -4.91 26.78 -25.78
CA PRO A 101 -3.73 26.20 -26.42
C PRO A 101 -2.46 26.29 -25.56
N LEU A 102 -1.52 25.38 -25.80
CA LEU A 102 -0.23 25.41 -25.10
C LEU A 102 0.57 26.68 -25.41
N THR A 103 1.04 27.34 -24.37
CA THR A 103 1.97 28.48 -24.50
C THR A 103 3.38 28.02 -24.89
N ASN A 104 4.23 28.92 -25.37
CA ASN A 104 5.61 28.59 -25.69
C ASN A 104 6.40 28.13 -24.46
N ALA A 105 6.11 28.69 -23.28
CA ALA A 105 6.74 28.28 -22.02
C ALA A 105 6.36 26.83 -21.65
N GLU A 106 5.08 26.48 -21.76
CA GLU A 106 4.60 25.10 -21.55
C GLU A 106 5.27 24.13 -22.52
N ARG A 107 5.30 24.43 -23.84
CA ARG A 107 5.99 23.61 -24.84
C ARG A 107 7.45 23.35 -24.49
N SER A 108 8.19 24.39 -24.08
CA SER A 108 9.58 24.23 -23.63
C SER A 108 9.68 23.37 -22.36
N GLY A 109 8.70 23.45 -21.45
CA GLY A 109 8.65 22.63 -20.23
C GLY A 109 8.40 21.15 -20.50
N LEU A 110 7.56 20.83 -21.52
CA LEU A 110 7.26 19.44 -21.88
C LEU A 110 8.51 18.67 -22.33
N GLU A 111 9.49 19.34 -22.95
CA GLU A 111 10.71 18.73 -23.50
C GLU A 111 11.94 18.92 -22.59
N ARG A 112 11.83 19.67 -21.48
CA ARG A 112 12.98 20.00 -20.63
C ARG A 112 13.58 18.77 -19.98
N ASP A 113 14.90 18.59 -20.10
CA ASP A 113 15.67 17.60 -19.35
C ASP A 113 15.75 17.98 -17.86
N ILE A 114 15.59 17.01 -16.99
CA ILE A 114 15.68 17.13 -15.53
C ILE A 114 16.68 16.14 -14.93
N SER A 115 17.55 15.55 -15.73
CA SER A 115 18.55 14.56 -15.27
C SER A 115 19.48 15.12 -14.19
N ASP A 116 19.77 16.42 -14.22
CA ASP A 116 20.62 17.10 -13.23
C ASP A 116 19.84 17.61 -12.00
N ALA A 117 18.52 17.40 -11.94
CA ALA A 117 17.71 17.82 -10.80
C ALA A 117 18.04 17.01 -9.54
N PRO A 118 17.84 17.57 -8.31
CA PRO A 118 18.01 16.83 -7.07
C PRO A 118 17.23 15.53 -7.01
N LEU A 119 17.68 14.55 -6.20
CA LEU A 119 17.07 13.25 -6.07
C LEU A 119 15.57 13.32 -5.73
N HIS A 120 15.17 14.19 -4.80
CA HIS A 120 13.76 14.32 -4.41
C HIS A 120 12.86 14.85 -5.54
N ILE A 121 13.42 15.61 -6.50
CA ILE A 121 12.71 16.05 -7.71
C ILE A 121 12.54 14.87 -8.66
N ARG A 122 13.64 14.18 -9.01
CA ARG A 122 13.64 13.05 -9.94
C ARG A 122 12.84 11.85 -9.41
N GLY A 123 12.89 11.64 -8.08
CA GLY A 123 12.15 10.57 -7.38
C GLY A 123 10.74 10.96 -6.95
N ASP A 124 10.30 12.20 -7.21
CA ASP A 124 8.94 12.65 -6.88
C ASP A 124 8.54 12.45 -5.41
N PHE A 125 9.34 12.91 -4.47
CA PHE A 125 9.02 12.86 -3.04
C PHE A 125 9.41 14.17 -2.31
N PRO A 126 8.85 14.44 -1.11
CA PRO A 126 9.17 15.64 -0.34
C PRO A 126 10.66 15.75 0.00
N GLN A 127 11.26 16.91 -0.23
CA GLN A 127 12.70 17.16 -0.04
C GLN A 127 13.24 16.71 1.33
N TRP A 128 12.48 16.94 2.41
CA TRP A 128 12.92 16.60 3.77
C TRP A 128 13.13 15.10 4.00
N LEU A 129 12.63 14.22 3.10
CA LEU A 129 12.83 12.77 3.15
C LEU A 129 14.09 12.29 2.39
N GLU A 130 14.82 13.18 1.73
CA GLU A 130 15.94 12.78 0.88
C GLU A 130 17.01 11.99 1.65
N ALA A 131 17.38 12.46 2.87
CA ALA A 131 18.30 11.75 3.73
C ALA A 131 17.78 10.36 4.17
N SER A 132 16.49 10.23 4.43
CA SER A 132 15.86 8.96 4.81
C SER A 132 15.86 7.97 3.65
N PHE A 133 15.56 8.43 2.41
CA PHE A 133 15.63 7.59 1.21
C PHE A 133 17.06 7.13 0.90
N GLN A 134 18.04 8.04 1.00
CA GLN A 134 19.45 7.69 0.87
C GLN A 134 19.90 6.66 1.90
N ARG A 135 19.45 6.80 3.16
CA ARG A 135 19.75 5.84 4.22
C ARG A 135 19.10 4.47 4.00
N ALA A 136 17.88 4.45 3.46
CA ALA A 136 17.12 3.22 3.22
C ALA A 136 17.65 2.41 2.02
N PHE A 137 18.06 3.10 0.95
CA PHE A 137 18.28 2.47 -0.34
C PHE A 137 19.65 2.74 -0.96
N GLY A 138 20.45 3.68 -0.42
CA GLY A 138 21.78 4.02 -0.94
C GLY A 138 21.71 4.42 -2.42
N ASP A 139 22.52 3.79 -3.24
CA ASP A 139 22.60 4.05 -4.69
C ASP A 139 21.31 3.68 -5.45
N GLN A 140 20.44 2.89 -4.86
CA GLN A 140 19.15 2.50 -5.45
C GLN A 140 18.01 3.49 -5.11
N ALA A 141 18.28 4.56 -4.35
CA ALA A 141 17.24 5.46 -3.85
C ALA A 141 16.39 6.12 -4.95
N GLU A 142 16.99 6.40 -6.12
CA GLU A 142 16.26 6.97 -7.27
C GLU A 142 15.33 5.94 -7.92
N GLU A 143 15.80 4.72 -8.17
CA GLU A 143 15.01 3.62 -8.73
C GLU A 143 13.84 3.27 -7.82
N GLU A 144 14.09 3.15 -6.51
CA GLU A 144 13.07 2.85 -5.50
C GLU A 144 12.01 3.96 -5.40
N ALA A 145 12.43 5.23 -5.44
CA ALA A 145 11.51 6.35 -5.44
C ALA A 145 10.65 6.39 -6.72
N HIS A 146 11.26 6.13 -7.88
CA HIS A 146 10.57 6.06 -9.16
C HIS A 146 9.51 4.96 -9.16
N GLU A 147 9.83 3.76 -8.69
CA GLU A 147 8.87 2.66 -8.62
C GLU A 147 7.74 2.89 -7.60
N LEU A 148 7.96 3.69 -6.56
CA LEU A 148 6.88 4.18 -5.68
C LEU A 148 5.93 5.17 -6.38
N CYS A 149 6.29 5.70 -7.56
CA CYS A 149 5.42 6.49 -8.42
C CYS A 149 4.69 5.65 -9.49
N SER A 150 5.05 4.38 -9.66
CA SER A 150 4.38 3.47 -10.59
C SER A 150 2.91 3.20 -10.20
N ARG A 151 2.12 2.62 -11.09
CA ARG A 151 0.76 2.18 -10.76
C ARG A 151 0.77 0.79 -10.14
N ALA A 152 0.22 0.68 -8.94
CA ALA A 152 0.11 -0.60 -8.25
C ALA A 152 -0.79 -1.60 -8.98
N PRO A 153 -0.42 -2.88 -9.05
CA PRO A 153 -1.33 -3.95 -9.44
C PRO A 153 -2.48 -4.10 -8.44
N VAL A 154 -3.53 -4.82 -8.81
CA VAL A 154 -4.57 -5.25 -7.88
C VAL A 154 -4.28 -6.69 -7.50
N ASP A 155 -3.97 -6.91 -6.23
CA ASP A 155 -3.71 -8.23 -5.70
C ASP A 155 -4.89 -8.76 -4.90
N LEU A 156 -5.17 -10.04 -5.05
CA LEU A 156 -6.21 -10.77 -4.36
C LEU A 156 -5.59 -11.90 -3.55
N ARG A 157 -6.00 -12.03 -2.30
CA ARG A 157 -5.69 -13.20 -1.47
C ARG A 157 -6.84 -14.20 -1.56
N VAL A 158 -6.57 -15.43 -1.95
CA VAL A 158 -7.53 -16.53 -1.91
C VAL A 158 -7.79 -16.93 -0.46
N ASN A 159 -9.04 -17.14 -0.12
CA ASN A 159 -9.48 -17.62 1.19
C ASN A 159 -9.58 -19.14 1.18
N GLU A 160 -8.55 -19.81 1.63
CA GLU A 160 -8.44 -21.27 1.61
C GLU A 160 -9.52 -21.96 2.44
N VAL A 161 -10.08 -21.30 3.46
CA VAL A 161 -11.19 -21.83 4.26
C VAL A 161 -12.45 -22.02 3.41
N GLN A 162 -12.62 -21.21 2.36
CA GLN A 162 -13.83 -21.21 1.51
C GLN A 162 -13.62 -21.97 0.20
N VAL A 163 -12.41 -21.93 -0.35
CA VAL A 163 -12.14 -22.43 -1.71
C VAL A 163 -10.67 -22.72 -1.94
N GLY A 164 -10.35 -23.77 -2.70
CA GLY A 164 -8.98 -24.01 -3.17
C GLY A 164 -8.56 -23.04 -4.28
N PHE A 165 -7.24 -22.82 -4.40
CA PHE A 165 -6.64 -21.86 -5.31
C PHE A 165 -7.11 -22.01 -6.77
N ASP A 166 -7.05 -23.20 -7.36
CA ASP A 166 -7.39 -23.45 -8.77
C ASP A 166 -8.83 -23.02 -9.11
N LYS A 167 -9.79 -23.31 -8.21
CA LYS A 167 -11.18 -22.93 -8.39
C LYS A 167 -11.38 -21.42 -8.29
N ALA A 168 -10.71 -20.76 -7.33
CA ALA A 168 -10.74 -19.32 -7.18
C ALA A 168 -10.09 -18.65 -8.38
N PHE A 169 -8.91 -19.10 -8.80
CA PHE A 169 -8.19 -18.58 -9.95
C PHE A 169 -8.99 -18.68 -11.25
N LYS A 170 -9.63 -19.83 -11.50
CA LYS A 170 -10.51 -20.02 -12.67
C LYS A 170 -11.67 -19.03 -12.68
N GLU A 171 -12.31 -18.80 -11.54
CA GLU A 171 -13.42 -17.83 -11.44
C GLU A 171 -12.92 -16.39 -11.66
N VAL A 172 -11.81 -16.00 -11.03
CA VAL A 172 -11.22 -14.67 -11.17
C VAL A 172 -10.78 -14.42 -12.62
N SER A 173 -9.98 -15.33 -13.22
CA SER A 173 -9.46 -15.19 -14.57
C SER A 173 -10.56 -15.22 -15.66
N SER A 174 -11.73 -15.80 -15.36
CA SER A 174 -12.90 -15.73 -16.24
C SER A 174 -13.41 -14.30 -16.43
N LYS A 175 -13.28 -13.45 -15.41
CA LYS A 175 -13.74 -12.05 -15.36
C LYS A 175 -12.60 -11.05 -15.59
N LEU A 176 -11.43 -11.33 -15.03
CA LEU A 176 -10.23 -10.49 -15.09
C LEU A 176 -9.16 -11.26 -15.89
N LYS A 177 -9.17 -11.08 -17.20
CA LYS A 177 -8.39 -11.89 -18.16
C LYS A 177 -6.87 -11.79 -17.99
N THR A 178 -6.38 -10.73 -17.35
CA THR A 178 -4.96 -10.49 -17.07
C THR A 178 -4.53 -11.05 -15.72
N ALA A 179 -5.42 -11.78 -15.02
CA ALA A 179 -5.08 -12.38 -13.73
C ALA A 179 -4.00 -13.45 -13.88
N GLU A 180 -3.03 -13.42 -13.01
CA GLU A 180 -1.89 -14.35 -12.93
C GLU A 180 -1.66 -14.81 -11.48
N ALA A 181 -1.04 -15.97 -11.30
CA ALA A 181 -0.63 -16.44 -9.97
C ALA A 181 0.61 -15.66 -9.51
N SER A 182 0.70 -15.39 -8.22
CA SER A 182 1.87 -14.72 -7.65
C SER A 182 3.07 -15.65 -7.54
N GLU A 183 4.27 -15.12 -7.79
CA GLU A 183 5.54 -15.80 -7.54
C GLU A 183 6.00 -15.71 -6.06
N LEU A 184 5.33 -14.94 -5.22
CA LEU A 184 5.72 -14.69 -3.83
C LEU A 184 4.83 -15.39 -2.80
N ALA A 185 3.52 -15.35 -2.99
CA ALA A 185 2.56 -15.95 -2.07
C ALA A 185 1.67 -16.97 -2.80
N ALA A 186 1.62 -18.21 -2.32
CA ALA A 186 0.93 -19.31 -2.99
C ALA A 186 -0.57 -19.09 -3.19
N MET A 187 -1.19 -18.31 -2.29
CA MET A 187 -2.62 -17.99 -2.34
C MET A 187 -2.91 -16.60 -2.89
N ALA A 188 -1.98 -16.00 -3.63
CA ALA A 188 -2.19 -14.68 -4.22
C ALA A 188 -2.43 -14.76 -5.73
N ILE A 189 -3.40 -13.95 -6.17
CA ILE A 189 -3.70 -13.72 -7.59
C ILE A 189 -3.43 -12.24 -7.87
N ARG A 190 -2.64 -11.96 -8.90
CA ARG A 190 -2.31 -10.59 -9.32
C ARG A 190 -3.05 -10.20 -10.58
N ILE A 191 -3.52 -8.97 -10.64
CA ILE A 191 -4.06 -8.33 -11.83
C ILE A 191 -3.18 -7.12 -12.16
N PRO A 192 -2.25 -7.25 -13.14
CA PRO A 192 -1.35 -6.18 -13.52
C PRO A 192 -2.10 -4.95 -14.06
N GLN A 193 -1.60 -3.75 -13.76
CA GLN A 193 -2.08 -2.49 -14.34
C GLN A 193 -1.19 -2.14 -15.55
N ARG A 194 -1.72 -2.31 -16.76
CA ARG A 194 -0.93 -2.14 -18.01
C ARG A 194 -1.19 -0.84 -18.76
N ASP A 195 -2.40 -0.28 -18.63
CA ASP A 195 -2.79 0.94 -19.37
C ASP A 195 -3.10 2.09 -18.40
N PRO A 196 -2.32 3.19 -18.43
CA PRO A 196 -2.57 4.35 -17.59
C PRO A 196 -3.93 5.03 -17.87
N ARG A 197 -4.48 4.86 -19.06
CA ARG A 197 -5.79 5.41 -19.50
C ARG A 197 -6.93 4.43 -19.28
N GLY A 198 -6.61 3.19 -18.91
CA GLY A 198 -7.57 2.11 -18.73
C GLY A 198 -8.27 2.13 -17.38
N LYS A 199 -9.36 1.38 -17.27
CA LYS A 199 -10.04 1.15 -15.99
C LYS A 199 -9.20 0.20 -15.14
N SER A 200 -9.04 0.55 -13.86
CA SER A 200 -8.54 -0.41 -12.86
C SER A 200 -9.48 -1.61 -12.77
N ALA A 201 -8.91 -2.78 -12.45
CA ALA A 201 -9.69 -3.98 -12.23
C ALA A 201 -10.72 -3.77 -11.12
N ALA A 202 -11.99 -3.97 -11.42
CA ALA A 202 -13.08 -3.87 -10.45
C ALA A 202 -13.20 -5.18 -9.64
N ALA A 203 -12.15 -5.51 -8.90
CA ALA A 203 -12.04 -6.78 -8.17
C ALA A 203 -13.18 -7.02 -7.18
N GLU A 204 -13.69 -5.96 -6.55
CA GLU A 204 -14.82 -6.05 -5.61
C GLU A 204 -16.16 -6.36 -6.28
N SER A 205 -16.25 -6.19 -7.63
CA SER A 205 -17.48 -6.46 -8.39
C SER A 205 -17.60 -7.89 -8.90
N ILE A 206 -16.54 -8.71 -8.80
CA ILE A 206 -16.57 -10.09 -9.28
C ILE A 206 -17.29 -11.02 -8.28
N PRO A 207 -17.97 -12.09 -8.76
CA PRO A 207 -18.68 -13.01 -7.89
C PRO A 207 -17.80 -13.66 -6.81
N ALA A 208 -16.53 -13.93 -7.11
CA ALA A 208 -15.59 -14.52 -6.15
C ALA A 208 -15.41 -13.64 -4.89
N TYR A 209 -15.39 -12.32 -5.04
CA TYR A 209 -15.32 -11.39 -3.90
C TYR A 209 -16.58 -11.43 -3.05
N GLY A 210 -17.76 -11.36 -3.67
CA GLY A 210 -19.05 -11.44 -2.96
C GLY A 210 -19.25 -12.75 -2.20
N LYS A 211 -18.70 -13.86 -2.71
CA LYS A 211 -18.71 -15.19 -2.06
C LYS A 211 -17.69 -15.32 -0.93
N GLY A 212 -16.82 -14.34 -0.70
CA GLY A 212 -15.74 -14.44 0.27
C GLY A 212 -14.59 -15.38 -0.14
N TRP A 213 -14.52 -15.73 -1.42
CA TRP A 213 -13.44 -16.59 -1.95
C TRP A 213 -12.12 -15.84 -2.10
N VAL A 214 -12.19 -14.51 -2.29
CA VAL A 214 -11.02 -13.64 -2.39
C VAL A 214 -11.22 -12.36 -1.60
N GLU A 215 -10.10 -11.81 -1.09
CA GLU A 215 -9.99 -10.48 -0.49
C GLU A 215 -9.00 -9.64 -1.29
N VAL A 216 -9.31 -8.34 -1.49
CA VAL A 216 -8.36 -7.39 -2.07
C VAL A 216 -7.30 -7.09 -1.02
N GLN A 217 -6.08 -7.53 -1.27
CA GLN A 217 -4.95 -7.34 -0.35
C GLN A 217 -3.63 -7.41 -1.12
N ASP A 218 -2.80 -6.37 -0.99
CA ASP A 218 -1.46 -6.32 -1.56
C ASP A 218 -0.61 -7.54 -1.13
N ILE A 219 0.24 -8.06 -2.03
CA ILE A 219 1.06 -9.25 -1.74
C ILE A 219 2.03 -9.00 -0.59
N GLY A 220 2.61 -7.79 -0.45
CA GLY A 220 3.45 -7.46 0.71
C GLY A 220 2.69 -7.56 2.04
N SER A 221 1.41 -7.14 2.05
CA SER A 221 0.53 -7.33 3.20
C SER A 221 0.19 -8.81 3.47
N GLN A 222 0.11 -9.65 2.43
CA GLN A 222 -0.07 -11.09 2.58
C GLN A 222 1.20 -11.75 3.16
N LEU A 223 2.39 -11.39 2.64
CA LEU A 223 3.68 -11.83 3.16
C LEU A 223 3.87 -11.45 4.63
N ALA A 224 3.45 -10.24 5.01
CA ALA A 224 3.47 -9.83 6.42
C ALA A 224 2.66 -10.77 7.32
N ALA A 225 1.48 -11.21 6.88
CA ALA A 225 0.70 -12.20 7.62
C ALA A 225 1.38 -13.58 7.67
N LEU A 226 2.02 -14.01 6.57
CA LEU A 226 2.81 -15.25 6.55
C LEU A 226 3.98 -15.23 7.55
N ALA A 227 4.60 -14.05 7.76
CA ALA A 227 5.69 -13.89 8.73
C ALA A 227 5.28 -14.14 10.19
N SER A 228 3.98 -14.20 10.48
CA SER A 228 3.49 -14.68 11.78
C SER A 228 3.93 -16.12 12.07
N GLY A 229 4.17 -16.93 11.03
CA GLY A 229 4.37 -18.36 11.16
C GLY A 229 3.15 -19.06 11.75
N GLY A 230 1.96 -18.46 11.53
CA GLY A 230 0.68 -18.96 12.06
C GLY A 230 0.36 -20.36 11.57
N ARG A 231 -0.14 -21.19 12.48
CA ARG A 231 -0.55 -22.59 12.25
C ARG A 231 -1.79 -22.91 13.05
N GLU A 232 -2.48 -23.96 12.67
CA GLU A 232 -3.67 -24.44 13.35
C GLU A 232 -3.50 -24.53 14.88
N GLY A 233 -4.49 -24.13 15.63
CA GLY A 233 -4.54 -24.20 17.08
C GLY A 233 -3.87 -23.06 17.83
N MET A 234 -3.12 -22.17 17.16
CA MET A 234 -2.42 -21.06 17.81
C MET A 234 -3.37 -20.00 18.37
N GLN A 235 -2.88 -19.30 19.42
CA GLN A 235 -3.48 -18.10 20.00
C GLN A 235 -2.75 -16.87 19.46
N ILE A 236 -3.43 -16.02 18.69
CA ILE A 236 -2.85 -14.83 18.05
C ILE A 236 -3.55 -13.58 18.53
N LEU A 237 -2.80 -12.54 18.86
CA LEU A 237 -3.31 -11.20 19.06
C LEU A 237 -2.91 -10.32 17.88
N ASP A 238 -3.90 -9.85 17.09
CA ASP A 238 -3.75 -8.78 16.12
C ASP A 238 -3.96 -7.44 16.86
N TYR A 239 -2.85 -6.81 17.26
CA TYR A 239 -2.85 -5.66 18.18
C TYR A 239 -3.15 -4.33 17.50
N CYS A 240 -3.09 -4.27 16.18
CA CYS A 240 -3.43 -3.10 15.38
C CYS A 240 -4.31 -3.52 14.18
N ALA A 241 -5.43 -4.20 14.47
CA ALA A 241 -6.22 -4.93 13.48
C ALA A 241 -6.87 -4.05 12.39
N GLY A 242 -7.08 -2.76 12.67
CA GLY A 242 -7.70 -1.83 11.74
C GLY A 242 -9.04 -2.35 11.20
N ALA A 243 -9.19 -2.41 9.89
CA ALA A 243 -10.39 -2.97 9.25
C ALA A 243 -10.34 -4.50 9.06
N GLY A 244 -9.39 -5.21 9.67
CA GLY A 244 -9.34 -6.67 9.71
C GLY A 244 -8.70 -7.36 8.51
N GLY A 245 -7.98 -6.64 7.63
CA GLY A 245 -7.38 -7.24 6.44
C GLY A 245 -6.37 -8.35 6.78
N LYS A 246 -5.46 -8.08 7.71
CA LYS A 246 -4.47 -9.05 8.19
C LYS A 246 -5.09 -10.06 9.16
N THR A 247 -6.05 -9.65 10.00
CA THR A 247 -6.86 -10.57 10.83
C THR A 247 -7.45 -11.71 10.00
N LEU A 248 -8.06 -11.40 8.85
CA LEU A 248 -8.62 -12.39 7.94
C LEU A 248 -7.55 -13.30 7.30
N ALA A 249 -6.36 -12.77 7.02
CA ALA A 249 -5.24 -13.56 6.53
C ALA A 249 -4.76 -14.54 7.61
N LEU A 250 -4.61 -14.07 8.85
CA LEU A 250 -4.25 -14.90 10.00
C LEU A 250 -5.31 -15.99 10.27
N SER A 251 -6.60 -15.65 10.17
CA SER A 251 -7.69 -16.63 10.33
C SER A 251 -7.63 -17.75 9.28
N ALA A 252 -7.31 -17.40 8.03
CA ALA A 252 -7.13 -18.38 6.97
C ALA A 252 -5.92 -19.29 7.23
N LEU A 253 -4.78 -18.74 7.67
CA LEU A 253 -3.58 -19.51 8.05
C LEU A 253 -3.86 -20.50 9.19
N LEU A 254 -4.73 -20.15 10.12
CA LEU A 254 -5.15 -21.03 11.21
C LEU A 254 -6.25 -22.02 10.80
N ASN A 255 -6.70 -21.99 9.56
CA ASN A 255 -7.80 -22.81 9.06
C ASN A 255 -9.06 -22.76 9.99
N ASN A 256 -9.42 -21.57 10.47
CA ASN A 256 -10.48 -21.34 11.45
C ASN A 256 -10.32 -22.11 12.79
N THR A 257 -9.12 -22.55 13.13
CA THR A 257 -8.82 -23.18 14.43
C THR A 257 -8.07 -22.24 15.36
N GLY A 258 -7.83 -22.63 16.60
CA GLY A 258 -7.25 -21.73 17.59
C GLY A 258 -8.10 -20.50 17.85
N GLN A 259 -7.48 -19.37 18.22
CA GLN A 259 -8.21 -18.13 18.50
C GLN A 259 -7.39 -16.91 18.05
N ILE A 260 -8.04 -15.97 17.37
CA ILE A 260 -7.49 -14.67 17.08
C ILE A 260 -8.22 -13.63 17.91
N HIS A 261 -7.46 -12.83 18.65
CA HIS A 261 -7.96 -11.64 19.33
C HIS A 261 -7.62 -10.43 18.47
N ALA A 262 -8.63 -9.72 17.97
CA ALA A 262 -8.45 -8.52 17.15
C ALA A 262 -8.77 -7.27 17.98
N TRP A 263 -7.81 -6.38 18.10
CA TRP A 263 -7.96 -5.10 18.80
C TRP A 263 -7.31 -3.97 18.01
N ASP A 264 -7.85 -2.78 18.12
CA ASP A 264 -7.30 -1.56 17.56
C ASP A 264 -7.65 -0.37 18.45
N ILE A 265 -6.72 0.56 18.64
CA ILE A 265 -6.98 1.79 19.40
C ILE A 265 -8.07 2.65 18.74
N ASP A 266 -8.18 2.61 17.42
CA ASP A 266 -9.31 3.17 16.66
C ASP A 266 -10.44 2.15 16.50
N TRP A 267 -11.18 1.95 17.57
CA TRP A 267 -12.32 1.02 17.59
C TRP A 267 -13.38 1.33 16.53
N ARG A 268 -13.49 2.58 16.06
CA ARG A 268 -14.41 2.96 14.99
C ARG A 268 -13.98 2.35 13.66
N ARG A 269 -12.67 2.35 13.40
CA ARG A 269 -12.07 1.68 12.25
C ARG A 269 -12.22 0.16 12.35
N LEU A 270 -12.06 -0.39 13.54
CA LEU A 270 -12.19 -1.82 13.82
C LEU A 270 -13.59 -2.36 13.50
N ARG A 271 -14.65 -1.59 13.68
CA ARG A 271 -16.02 -2.01 13.34
C ARG A 271 -16.23 -2.45 11.90
N ALA A 272 -15.40 -2.00 10.98
CA ALA A 272 -15.44 -2.44 9.58
C ALA A 272 -15.06 -3.92 9.40
N ILE A 273 -14.54 -4.58 10.43
CA ILE A 273 -14.15 -6.00 10.42
C ILE A 273 -15.38 -6.93 10.32
N TRP A 274 -16.50 -6.60 10.96
CA TRP A 274 -17.66 -7.50 11.10
C TRP A 274 -18.25 -8.01 9.78
N PRO A 275 -18.58 -7.14 8.78
CA PRO A 275 -19.09 -7.63 7.50
C PRO A 275 -18.05 -8.46 6.74
N ARG A 276 -16.76 -8.20 6.95
CA ARG A 276 -15.66 -8.94 6.33
C ARG A 276 -15.50 -10.33 6.94
N LEU A 277 -15.54 -10.47 8.28
CA LEU A 277 -15.54 -11.76 8.97
C LEU A 277 -16.70 -12.64 8.48
N LYS A 278 -17.90 -12.07 8.40
CA LYS A 278 -19.08 -12.76 7.89
C LYS A 278 -18.89 -13.24 6.45
N ARG A 279 -18.41 -12.37 5.56
CA ARG A 279 -18.17 -12.72 4.16
C ARG A 279 -17.10 -13.80 4.00
N ALA A 280 -16.01 -13.68 4.76
CA ALA A 280 -14.90 -14.64 4.73
C ALA A 280 -15.21 -15.97 5.43
N GLY A 281 -16.28 -16.06 6.22
CA GLY A 281 -16.58 -17.25 7.04
C GLY A 281 -15.54 -17.48 8.14
N ALA A 282 -14.96 -16.41 8.67
CA ALA A 282 -13.99 -16.49 9.77
C ALA A 282 -14.74 -16.60 11.10
N HIS A 283 -14.54 -17.71 11.81
CA HIS A 283 -15.27 -18.02 13.06
C HIS A 283 -14.39 -18.01 14.30
N ASN A 284 -13.06 -18.00 14.13
CA ASN A 284 -12.08 -18.04 15.21
C ASN A 284 -11.57 -16.65 15.63
N VAL A 285 -12.32 -15.58 15.33
CA VAL A 285 -11.91 -14.20 15.65
C VAL A 285 -12.79 -13.62 16.74
N GLN A 286 -12.18 -13.23 17.84
CA GLN A 286 -12.79 -12.43 18.89
C GLN A 286 -12.39 -10.98 18.72
N VAL A 287 -13.35 -10.10 18.47
CA VAL A 287 -13.12 -8.65 18.33
C VAL A 287 -13.30 -7.99 19.69
N HIS A 288 -12.28 -7.22 20.11
CA HIS A 288 -12.30 -6.45 21.34
C HIS A 288 -12.63 -4.99 21.01
N ASP A 289 -13.92 -4.65 21.11
CA ASP A 289 -14.45 -3.30 20.79
C ASP A 289 -14.31 -2.40 22.04
N ALA A 290 -13.08 -1.97 22.33
CA ALA A 290 -12.78 -1.11 23.47
C ALA A 290 -11.63 -0.14 23.13
N GLU A 291 -11.72 1.10 23.64
CA GLU A 291 -10.73 2.16 23.38
C GLU A 291 -9.36 1.90 24.07
N GLU A 292 -9.36 1.13 25.16
CA GLU A 292 -8.14 0.83 25.92
C GLU A 292 -7.81 -0.67 25.86
N ASP A 293 -6.52 -0.99 25.77
CA ASP A 293 -6.02 -2.37 25.77
C ASP A 293 -6.16 -3.10 27.13
N LYS A 294 -6.73 -2.46 28.15
CA LYS A 294 -7.07 -3.09 29.43
C LYS A 294 -8.01 -4.30 29.26
N CYS A 295 -8.85 -4.30 28.21
CA CYS A 295 -9.70 -5.44 27.88
C CYS A 295 -8.90 -6.70 27.48
N LEU A 296 -7.61 -6.55 27.17
CA LEU A 296 -6.70 -7.64 26.82
C LEU A 296 -5.91 -8.19 28.03
N GLY A 297 -6.17 -7.70 29.26
CA GLY A 297 -5.37 -8.05 30.44
C GLY A 297 -5.22 -9.56 30.69
N ASP A 298 -6.27 -10.32 30.42
CA ASP A 298 -6.27 -11.79 30.55
C ASP A 298 -5.38 -12.50 29.52
N LEU A 299 -4.91 -11.82 28.48
CA LEU A 299 -4.07 -12.35 27.41
C LEU A 299 -2.57 -12.19 27.70
N THR A 300 -2.19 -11.50 28.78
CA THR A 300 -0.81 -11.21 29.14
C THR A 300 0.03 -12.49 29.23
N GLY A 301 1.09 -12.58 28.42
CA GLY A 301 2.02 -13.71 28.37
C GLY A 301 1.43 -15.01 27.84
N LYS A 302 0.31 -14.97 27.09
CA LYS A 302 -0.40 -16.17 26.62
C LYS A 302 -0.42 -16.37 25.11
N MET A 303 -0.04 -15.36 24.33
CA MET A 303 -0.13 -15.40 22.89
C MET A 303 1.05 -16.09 22.23
N ASP A 304 0.79 -17.02 21.33
CA ASP A 304 1.79 -17.64 20.45
C ASP A 304 2.40 -16.61 19.53
N VAL A 305 1.55 -15.71 19.03
CA VAL A 305 1.95 -14.59 18.18
C VAL A 305 1.22 -13.32 18.61
N VAL A 306 1.97 -12.22 18.74
CA VAL A 306 1.42 -10.87 18.77
C VAL A 306 1.80 -10.18 17.47
N PHE A 307 0.80 -9.85 16.67
CA PHE A 307 0.95 -9.23 15.36
C PHE A 307 0.67 -7.74 15.48
N CYS A 308 1.66 -6.92 15.16
CA CYS A 308 1.63 -5.46 15.25
C CYS A 308 1.80 -4.83 13.86
N ASP A 309 0.71 -4.67 13.10
CA ASP A 309 0.65 -3.84 11.90
C ASP A 309 0.60 -2.37 12.33
N ALA A 310 1.76 -1.83 12.71
CA ALA A 310 1.87 -0.59 13.45
C ALA A 310 1.41 0.65 12.64
N PRO A 311 0.80 1.65 13.30
CA PRO A 311 0.48 2.91 12.64
C PRO A 311 1.77 3.54 12.11
N CYS A 312 1.77 3.94 10.83
CA CYS A 312 2.94 4.49 10.15
C CYS A 312 2.56 5.59 9.17
N THR A 313 3.57 6.24 8.57
CA THR A 313 3.35 7.27 7.55
C THR A 313 2.77 6.72 6.25
N GLY A 314 2.93 5.42 5.98
CA GLY A 314 2.42 4.77 4.78
C GLY A 314 3.22 5.08 3.52
N THR A 315 4.48 5.47 3.63
CA THR A 315 5.34 5.85 2.49
C THR A 315 5.47 4.73 1.46
N GLY A 316 5.43 3.47 1.87
CA GLY A 316 5.45 2.31 0.99
C GLY A 316 4.20 2.13 0.13
N THR A 317 3.12 2.87 0.40
CA THR A 317 1.83 2.76 -0.32
C THR A 317 1.53 3.94 -1.25
N TRP A 318 2.51 4.80 -1.53
CA TRP A 318 2.31 6.02 -2.32
C TRP A 318 1.81 5.76 -3.73
N ARG A 319 2.19 4.63 -4.33
CA ARG A 319 1.65 4.24 -5.64
C ARG A 319 0.12 4.04 -5.64
N ARG A 320 -0.51 3.78 -4.46
CA ARG A 320 -1.97 3.70 -4.29
C ARG A 320 -2.61 5.00 -3.80
N ARG A 321 -1.83 5.83 -3.09
CA ARG A 321 -2.30 7.07 -2.47
C ARG A 321 -1.31 8.22 -2.71
N PRO A 322 -1.14 8.65 -3.97
CA PRO A 322 -0.11 9.64 -4.31
C PRO A 322 -0.33 10.99 -3.63
N ASP A 323 -1.57 11.36 -3.31
CA ASP A 323 -1.89 12.58 -2.57
C ASP A 323 -1.39 12.56 -1.11
N ALA A 324 -1.28 11.39 -0.50
CA ALA A 324 -0.77 11.25 0.87
C ALA A 324 0.70 11.66 0.98
N LYS A 325 1.49 11.44 -0.08
CA LYS A 325 2.89 11.83 -0.20
C LYS A 325 3.10 13.33 0.05
N TRP A 326 2.31 14.17 -0.61
CA TRP A 326 2.42 15.63 -0.54
C TRP A 326 1.78 16.26 0.70
N ARG A 327 0.93 15.50 1.40
CA ARG A 327 0.35 15.91 2.70
C ARG A 327 1.20 15.50 3.90
N LEU A 328 2.18 14.61 3.70
CA LEU A 328 3.07 14.16 4.77
C LEU A 328 3.94 15.31 5.29
N ARG A 329 4.10 15.41 6.61
CA ARG A 329 4.92 16.42 7.29
C ARG A 329 5.84 15.73 8.31
N GLU A 330 6.99 16.33 8.62
CA GLU A 330 7.97 15.81 9.60
C GLU A 330 7.33 15.44 10.93
N ARG A 331 6.47 16.33 11.47
CA ARG A 331 5.74 16.08 12.72
C ARG A 331 4.91 14.80 12.67
N ALA A 332 4.39 14.42 11.50
CA ALA A 332 3.65 13.17 11.38
C ALA A 332 4.57 11.96 11.56
N LEU A 333 5.80 12.01 11.04
CA LEU A 333 6.80 10.98 11.24
C LEU A 333 7.16 10.85 12.73
N GLU A 334 7.43 11.96 13.42
CA GLU A 334 7.70 11.98 14.87
C GLU A 334 6.56 11.36 15.68
N THR A 335 5.31 11.72 15.34
CA THR A 335 4.14 11.14 16.01
C THR A 335 4.07 9.63 15.81
N ARG A 336 4.26 9.15 14.56
CA ARG A 336 4.17 7.72 14.23
C ARG A 336 5.27 6.90 14.91
N THR A 337 6.50 7.41 14.95
CA THR A 337 7.59 6.70 15.64
C THR A 337 7.32 6.54 17.15
N GLY A 338 6.74 7.55 17.80
CA GLY A 338 6.31 7.44 19.21
C GLY A 338 5.16 6.44 19.42
N GLU A 339 4.20 6.39 18.50
CA GLU A 339 3.12 5.38 18.54
C GLU A 339 3.67 3.97 18.32
N GLN A 340 4.63 3.78 17.43
CA GLN A 340 5.31 2.51 17.14
C GLN A 340 6.09 1.99 18.35
N ASP A 341 6.82 2.85 19.04
CA ASP A 341 7.49 2.50 20.30
C ASP A 341 6.48 2.01 21.36
N THR A 342 5.34 2.67 21.44
CA THR A 342 4.25 2.29 22.36
C THR A 342 3.65 0.94 21.97
N VAL A 343 3.41 0.70 20.67
CA VAL A 343 2.89 -0.58 20.14
C VAL A 343 3.84 -1.73 20.45
N LEU A 344 5.13 -1.58 20.19
CA LEU A 344 6.15 -2.58 20.51
C LEU A 344 6.21 -2.87 22.01
N GLN A 345 6.28 -1.82 22.85
CA GLN A 345 6.35 -1.95 24.30
C GLN A 345 5.11 -2.63 24.89
N ARG A 346 3.91 -2.24 24.46
CA ARG A 346 2.66 -2.81 24.99
C ARG A 346 2.39 -4.19 24.41
N GLY A 347 2.54 -4.37 23.10
CA GLY A 347 2.34 -5.65 22.42
C GLY A 347 3.24 -6.76 22.96
N SER A 348 4.50 -6.45 23.27
CA SER A 348 5.44 -7.45 23.80
C SER A 348 4.99 -8.13 25.10
N ARG A 349 4.13 -7.48 25.90
CA ARG A 349 3.62 -8.04 27.18
C ARG A 349 2.73 -9.26 26.99
N TYR A 350 2.06 -9.36 25.83
CA TYR A 350 1.12 -10.44 25.53
C TYR A 350 1.81 -11.68 24.99
N VAL A 351 3.05 -11.56 24.49
CA VAL A 351 3.81 -12.69 23.93
C VAL A 351 4.16 -13.67 25.03
N LYS A 352 3.85 -14.96 24.86
CA LYS A 352 4.30 -16.01 25.78
C LYS A 352 5.78 -16.32 25.59
N GLN A 353 6.41 -17.02 26.53
CA GLN A 353 7.75 -17.56 26.34
C GLN A 353 7.79 -18.52 25.12
N GLY A 354 8.77 -18.37 24.23
CA GLY A 354 8.84 -19.05 22.93
C GLY A 354 7.84 -18.55 21.90
N GLY A 355 7.01 -17.56 22.24
CA GLY A 355 6.11 -16.90 21.29
C GLY A 355 6.80 -15.79 20.49
N ARG A 356 6.09 -15.22 19.53
CA ARG A 356 6.63 -14.23 18.58
C ARG A 356 5.92 -12.89 18.65
N LEU A 357 6.71 -11.82 18.55
CA LEU A 357 6.26 -10.47 18.25
C LEU A 357 6.58 -10.17 16.78
N VAL A 358 5.58 -9.93 15.98
CA VAL A 358 5.72 -9.61 14.56
C VAL A 358 5.44 -8.12 14.39
N TYR A 359 6.45 -7.36 14.01
CA TYR A 359 6.34 -5.92 13.76
C TYR A 359 6.31 -5.67 12.26
N VAL A 360 5.29 -4.93 11.83
CA VAL A 360 5.05 -4.61 10.43
C VAL A 360 4.72 -3.13 10.29
N THR A 361 5.27 -2.49 9.26
CA THR A 361 4.82 -1.19 8.77
C THR A 361 4.63 -1.24 7.25
N CYS A 362 3.78 -0.40 6.71
CA CYS A 362 3.74 -0.10 5.27
C CYS A 362 4.57 1.16 4.96
N SER A 363 5.76 1.27 5.55
CA SER A 363 6.71 2.35 5.38
C SER A 363 8.04 1.84 4.83
N VAL A 364 8.74 2.71 4.09
CA VAL A 364 10.11 2.47 3.63
C VAL A 364 11.13 3.27 4.43
N LEU A 365 10.70 4.04 5.43
CA LEU A 365 11.56 4.91 6.20
C LEU A 365 12.26 4.15 7.33
N PRO A 366 13.60 4.19 7.42
CA PRO A 366 14.35 3.53 8.50
C PRO A 366 13.94 4.00 9.90
N GLU A 367 13.49 5.25 10.03
CA GLU A 367 12.98 5.83 11.28
C GLU A 367 11.78 5.09 11.85
N GLU A 368 10.92 4.54 10.97
CA GLU A 368 9.73 3.77 11.36
C GLU A 368 10.00 2.27 11.45
N ASN A 369 11.12 1.81 10.90
CA ASN A 369 11.46 0.41 10.67
C ASN A 369 12.60 -0.05 11.59
N GLU A 370 13.81 -0.08 11.07
CA GLU A 370 15.00 -0.61 11.77
C GLU A 370 15.30 0.14 13.07
N ASP A 371 15.15 1.48 13.09
CA ASP A 371 15.43 2.28 14.27
C ASP A 371 14.50 1.91 15.44
N ARG A 372 13.24 1.55 15.16
CA ARG A 372 12.29 1.11 16.20
C ARG A 372 12.69 -0.25 16.77
N ILE A 373 13.10 -1.16 15.88
CA ILE A 373 13.56 -2.50 16.31
C ILE A 373 14.84 -2.39 17.13
N ASN A 374 15.81 -1.59 16.70
CA ASN A 374 17.05 -1.36 17.46
C ASN A 374 16.77 -0.77 18.85
N ALA A 375 15.90 0.25 18.92
CA ALA A 375 15.51 0.87 20.18
C ALA A 375 14.75 -0.09 21.12
N PHE A 376 13.93 -0.98 20.56
CA PHE A 376 13.21 -2.00 21.31
C PHE A 376 14.16 -3.07 21.86
N LEU A 377 15.02 -3.64 21.03
CA LEU A 377 15.96 -4.70 21.42
C LEU A 377 16.98 -4.23 22.46
N ALA A 378 17.39 -2.96 22.41
CA ALA A 378 18.28 -2.36 23.43
C ALA A 378 17.65 -2.33 24.84
N LYS A 379 16.32 -2.40 24.95
CA LYS A 379 15.58 -2.38 26.22
C LYS A 379 14.97 -3.73 26.61
N HIS A 380 14.95 -4.69 25.71
CA HIS A 380 14.26 -5.98 25.86
C HIS A 380 15.17 -7.14 25.47
N GLU A 381 16.17 -7.45 26.33
CA GLU A 381 17.16 -8.52 26.12
C GLU A 381 16.54 -9.93 26.00
N ASN A 382 15.30 -10.08 26.48
CA ASN A 382 14.51 -11.31 26.39
C ASN A 382 13.81 -11.51 25.03
N PHE A 383 14.07 -10.65 24.04
CA PHE A 383 13.64 -10.83 22.66
C PHE A 383 14.85 -11.02 21.74
N LYS A 384 14.75 -11.96 20.81
CA LYS A 384 15.77 -12.24 19.79
C LYS A 384 15.18 -12.19 18.40
N PRO A 385 15.87 -11.62 17.40
CA PRO A 385 15.43 -11.64 16.02
C PRO A 385 15.34 -13.07 15.46
N VAL A 386 14.31 -13.31 14.65
CA VAL A 386 14.12 -14.52 13.84
C VAL A 386 14.06 -14.10 12.37
N PRO A 387 14.82 -14.74 11.45
CA PRO A 387 14.71 -14.41 10.03
C PRO A 387 13.27 -14.50 9.55
N ALA A 388 12.75 -13.42 8.95
CA ALA A 388 11.35 -13.32 8.55
C ALA A 388 10.99 -14.40 7.49
N ILE A 389 11.90 -14.71 6.56
CA ILE A 389 11.72 -15.78 5.56
C ILE A 389 11.50 -17.13 6.26
N LYS A 390 12.30 -17.44 7.28
CA LYS A 390 12.14 -18.69 8.06
C LYS A 390 10.77 -18.75 8.77
N ALA A 391 10.29 -17.63 9.27
CA ALA A 391 8.96 -17.58 9.86
C ALA A 391 7.85 -17.78 8.82
N MET A 392 7.99 -17.20 7.62
CA MET A 392 7.06 -17.38 6.50
C MET A 392 7.04 -18.84 6.01
N GLN A 393 8.20 -19.47 5.87
CA GLN A 393 8.30 -20.90 5.51
C GLN A 393 7.52 -21.79 6.49
N ALA A 394 7.57 -21.45 7.80
CA ALA A 394 6.83 -22.20 8.80
C ALA A 394 5.30 -22.12 8.65
N SER A 395 4.77 -21.10 7.97
CA SER A 395 3.33 -20.98 7.65
C SER A 395 2.91 -21.79 6.42
N GLY A 396 3.88 -22.22 5.57
CA GLY A 396 3.61 -22.97 4.34
C GLY A 396 2.99 -22.17 3.20
N GLY A 397 2.85 -20.85 3.33
CA GLY A 397 2.12 -19.99 2.36
C GLY A 397 3.00 -19.30 1.31
N LEU A 398 4.32 -19.52 1.28
CA LEU A 398 5.20 -18.99 0.23
C LEU A 398 5.00 -19.76 -1.09
N ALA A 399 5.07 -19.05 -2.20
CA ALA A 399 5.13 -19.67 -3.51
C ALA A 399 6.50 -20.34 -3.72
N ARG A 400 6.56 -21.32 -4.63
CA ARG A 400 7.81 -22.04 -4.91
C ARG A 400 8.85 -21.08 -5.50
N GLY A 401 10.03 -21.00 -4.88
CA GLY A 401 11.12 -20.10 -5.30
C GLY A 401 11.00 -18.66 -4.82
N ALA A 402 9.97 -18.34 -4.02
CA ALA A 402 9.80 -17.02 -3.45
C ALA A 402 10.97 -16.59 -2.56
N GLU A 403 11.64 -17.55 -1.92
CA GLU A 403 12.77 -17.29 -1.03
C GLU A 403 13.90 -16.57 -1.76
N ASP A 404 14.25 -16.99 -2.98
CA ASP A 404 15.33 -16.40 -3.77
C ASP A 404 15.07 -14.92 -4.12
N ILE A 405 13.80 -14.56 -4.26
CA ILE A 405 13.39 -13.17 -4.49
C ILE A 405 13.46 -12.39 -3.17
N LEU A 406 12.95 -12.97 -2.08
CA LEU A 406 12.88 -12.33 -0.77
C LEU A 406 14.26 -12.15 -0.12
N GLU A 407 15.23 -13.01 -0.41
CA GLU A 407 16.62 -12.88 0.07
C GLU A 407 17.25 -11.53 -0.31
N LYS A 408 16.87 -10.95 -1.46
CA LYS A 408 17.30 -9.61 -1.90
C LYS A 408 16.72 -8.46 -1.06
N CYS A 409 15.71 -8.77 -0.25
CA CYS A 409 15.02 -7.81 0.61
C CYS A 409 15.46 -7.89 2.08
N VAL A 410 16.36 -8.85 2.42
CA VAL A 410 16.81 -9.08 3.79
C VAL A 410 17.71 -7.94 4.24
N GLY A 411 17.33 -7.32 5.34
CA GLY A 411 18.09 -6.31 6.07
C GLY A 411 18.61 -6.81 7.41
N ASN A 412 18.94 -5.87 8.29
CA ASN A 412 19.39 -6.16 9.64
C ASN A 412 18.35 -6.98 10.41
N HIS A 413 18.83 -7.78 11.37
CA HIS A 413 17.99 -8.67 12.19
C HIS A 413 17.23 -9.75 11.38
N GLY A 414 17.54 -9.97 10.10
CA GLY A 414 16.77 -10.86 9.24
C GLY A 414 15.37 -10.36 8.92
N ALA A 415 15.14 -9.06 9.11
CA ALA A 415 13.91 -8.38 8.70
C ALA A 415 13.88 -8.21 7.18
N LEU A 416 12.69 -8.02 6.61
CA LEU A 416 12.51 -7.75 5.20
C LEU A 416 12.07 -6.30 4.97
N GLN A 417 12.71 -5.63 4.00
CA GLN A 417 12.23 -4.39 3.41
C GLN A 417 11.77 -4.67 1.99
N LEU A 418 10.47 -4.85 1.82
CA LEU A 418 9.83 -5.00 0.51
C LEU A 418 9.62 -3.61 -0.12
N SER A 419 9.65 -3.56 -1.45
CA SER A 419 9.36 -2.35 -2.21
C SER A 419 8.86 -2.70 -3.62
N PRO A 420 8.26 -1.75 -4.34
CA PRO A 420 7.87 -1.97 -5.72
C PRO A 420 9.03 -2.37 -6.63
N ALA A 421 10.22 -1.78 -6.48
CA ALA A 421 11.39 -2.10 -7.29
C ALA A 421 11.90 -3.53 -7.05
N ARG A 422 11.86 -4.02 -5.80
CA ARG A 422 12.41 -5.34 -5.42
C ARG A 422 11.45 -6.49 -5.64
N THR A 423 10.17 -6.26 -5.39
CA THR A 423 9.17 -7.35 -5.31
C THR A 423 7.86 -7.03 -6.04
N ASP A 424 7.75 -5.87 -6.68
CA ASP A 424 6.50 -5.32 -7.23
C ASP A 424 5.32 -5.38 -6.23
N THR A 425 5.61 -5.33 -4.92
CA THR A 425 4.61 -5.17 -3.86
C THR A 425 4.59 -3.73 -3.39
N ASP A 426 3.64 -3.34 -2.54
CA ASP A 426 3.79 -2.11 -1.77
C ASP A 426 5.00 -2.23 -0.84
N GLY A 427 5.57 -1.09 -0.42
CA GLY A 427 6.67 -1.07 0.52
C GLY A 427 6.22 -1.53 1.90
N PHE A 428 6.78 -2.64 2.36
CA PHE A 428 6.54 -3.19 3.70
C PHE A 428 7.84 -3.48 4.41
N TYR A 429 7.90 -3.13 5.68
CA TYR A 429 8.92 -3.64 6.59
C TYR A 429 8.32 -4.74 7.46
N ILE A 430 9.04 -5.86 7.62
CA ILE A 430 8.56 -7.02 8.35
C ILE A 430 9.69 -7.55 9.23
N CYS A 431 9.53 -7.48 10.54
CA CYS A 431 10.49 -8.00 11.52
C CYS A 431 9.81 -8.97 12.47
N VAL A 432 10.45 -10.09 12.74
CA VAL A 432 9.97 -11.13 13.66
C VAL A 432 10.93 -11.26 14.83
N LEU A 433 10.41 -11.16 16.04
CA LEU A 433 11.15 -11.30 17.28
C LEU A 433 10.57 -12.46 18.10
N GLU A 434 11.41 -13.33 18.63
CA GLU A 434 10.99 -14.42 19.52
C GLU A 434 11.33 -14.06 20.98
N ARG A 435 10.38 -14.32 21.89
CA ARG A 435 10.60 -14.15 23.32
C ARG A 435 11.34 -15.37 23.89
N VAL A 436 12.60 -15.19 24.31
CA VAL A 436 13.51 -16.27 24.77
C VAL A 436 13.64 -16.38 26.29
N GLY A 437 13.03 -15.51 27.09
CA GLY A 437 13.14 -15.53 28.54
C GLY A 437 11.92 -14.98 29.24
#